data_4b484101b13e3bbf3397c3e1349afc3c
#
_entry.id   4b484101b13e3bbf3397c3e1349afc3c
#
_cell.length_a   1.000
_cell.length_b   1.000
_cell.length_c   1.000
_cell.angle_alpha   90.00
_cell.angle_beta   90.00
_cell.angle_gamma   90.00
#
_symmetry.space_group_name_H-M   'P 1'
#
loop_
_entity.id
_entity.type
_entity.pdbx_description
1 polymer ?
#
loop_
_entity_poly.entity_id
_entity_poly.type
_entity_poly.pdbx_seq_one_letter_code
_entity_poly.pdbx_strand_id
1 'polypeptide(L)'
;ISKRKFHRIVRSTSRTHFMKTYSIQFLKTAMAIFALSATTLFAEKKAAITHSFLGVGKANRVVIVGEDGKVQWRFDMPASDGWVLPNGNVLLALYGTKGFPNGGVAEVDRKTKKIVWSYKGQQKEISTVQPLGDGKYLVAELGPEPRAIVINRAGKILKSMVLACQKQNAHMQTRMLRMLPNGNYIAPHLLDFAVKEYEPATGKVLRSFPTDDRGRAKRDWPF
;
A
#
# COMPACT_ATOMS: atom_id res chain seq x y z
N ILE A 1 38.20 76.41 -6.61
CA ILE A 1 38.61 77.24 -7.74
C ILE A 1 38.40 76.44 -9.02
N SER A 2 37.68 77.06 -9.89
CA SER A 2 37.55 76.99 -11.36
C SER A 2 36.47 76.13 -11.98
N LYS A 3 35.45 76.81 -12.38
CA LYS A 3 34.39 76.47 -13.32
C LYS A 3 34.96 76.31 -14.74
N ARG A 4 34.48 75.39 -15.52
CA ARG A 4 34.28 75.58 -17.02
C ARG A 4 33.02 74.91 -17.47
N LYS A 5 32.13 75.76 -17.98
CA LYS A 5 30.99 75.43 -18.87
C LYS A 5 31.52 75.08 -20.28
N PHE A 6 30.89 74.15 -21.01
CA PHE A 6 30.72 74.28 -22.47
C PHE A 6 29.53 73.49 -22.97
N HIS A 7 28.73 74.12 -23.50
CA HIS A 7 27.80 74.21 -24.65
C HIS A 7 27.28 72.93 -25.31
N ARG A 8 26.02 72.95 -25.42
CA ARG A 8 24.98 72.27 -26.15
C ARG A 8 25.23 72.30 -27.68
N ILE A 9 25.09 71.12 -28.35
CA ILE A 9 24.69 71.08 -29.77
C ILE A 9 23.56 70.08 -29.89
N VAL A 10 22.41 70.59 -30.38
CA VAL A 10 21.23 69.83 -30.78
C VAL A 10 21.45 69.41 -32.23
N ARG A 11 21.30 68.14 -32.57
CA ARG A 11 20.92 67.71 -33.92
C ARG A 11 19.88 66.61 -33.81
N SER A 12 18.70 66.99 -34.22
CA SER A 12 17.56 66.13 -34.62
C SER A 12 17.92 65.29 -35.82
N THR A 13 17.65 63.97 -35.73
CA THR A 13 17.26 63.23 -36.94
C THR A 13 16.38 62.05 -36.53
N SER A 14 15.22 62.05 -37.16
CA SER A 14 14.18 61.06 -37.14
C SER A 14 14.69 59.67 -37.60
N ARG A 15 14.82 58.73 -36.67
CA ARG A 15 15.05 57.32 -36.98
C ARG A 15 14.40 56.34 -35.98
N THR A 16 13.36 56.75 -35.29
CA THR A 16 12.83 55.97 -34.16
C THR A 16 11.48 55.31 -34.38
N HIS A 17 10.92 55.37 -35.63
CA HIS A 17 9.58 54.78 -35.85
C HIS A 17 9.56 53.45 -36.56
N PHE A 18 10.64 52.99 -37.21
CA PHE A 18 10.62 51.74 -37.99
C PHE A 18 11.07 50.51 -37.17
N MET A 19 11.82 50.70 -36.07
CA MET A 19 12.31 49.57 -35.23
C MET A 19 11.37 49.12 -34.13
N LYS A 20 10.36 49.93 -33.76
CA LYS A 20 9.41 49.54 -32.68
C LYS A 20 8.36 48.51 -33.11
N THR A 21 8.02 48.43 -34.38
CA THR A 21 6.96 47.52 -34.84
C THR A 21 7.44 46.09 -34.97
N TYR A 22 8.70 45.85 -35.36
CA TYR A 22 9.26 44.50 -35.48
C TYR A 22 9.58 43.85 -34.12
N SER A 23 9.97 44.65 -33.10
CA SER A 23 10.31 44.10 -31.79
C SER A 23 9.08 43.59 -31.01
N ILE A 24 7.91 44.23 -31.22
CA ILE A 24 6.66 43.81 -30.52
C ILE A 24 6.07 42.54 -31.17
N GLN A 25 6.20 42.37 -32.47
CA GLN A 25 5.76 41.13 -33.12
C GLN A 25 6.68 39.95 -32.80
N PHE A 26 8.00 40.16 -32.78
CA PHE A 26 8.94 39.12 -32.38
C PHE A 26 8.73 38.69 -30.92
N LEU A 27 8.44 39.63 -30.03
CA LEU A 27 8.19 39.31 -28.61
C LEU A 27 6.87 38.55 -28.42
N LYS A 28 5.82 38.87 -29.17
CA LYS A 28 4.55 38.16 -29.15
C LYS A 28 4.65 36.76 -29.73
N THR A 29 5.43 36.55 -30.79
CA THR A 29 5.65 35.22 -31.38
C THR A 29 6.54 34.37 -30.51
N ALA A 30 7.58 34.92 -29.88
CA ALA A 30 8.44 34.23 -28.92
C ALA A 30 7.67 33.82 -27.67
N MET A 31 6.79 34.68 -27.13
CA MET A 31 5.94 34.32 -25.98
C MET A 31 4.89 33.26 -26.31
N ALA A 32 4.32 33.27 -27.54
CA ALA A 32 3.37 32.25 -27.98
C ALA A 32 4.03 30.86 -28.14
N ILE A 33 5.26 30.83 -28.69
CA ILE A 33 6.04 29.58 -28.83
C ILE A 33 6.47 29.06 -27.44
N PHE A 34 6.84 29.94 -26.48
CA PHE A 34 7.19 29.54 -25.12
C PHE A 34 5.98 29.05 -24.29
N ALA A 35 4.79 29.64 -24.52
CA ALA A 35 3.56 29.18 -23.88
C ALA A 35 3.09 27.82 -24.46
N LEU A 36 3.32 27.55 -25.75
CA LEU A 36 2.98 26.26 -26.37
C LEU A 36 3.95 25.14 -25.95
N SER A 37 5.23 25.45 -25.72
CA SER A 37 6.22 24.48 -25.22
C SER A 37 6.13 24.23 -23.72
N ALA A 38 5.62 25.19 -22.93
CA ALA A 38 5.43 25.00 -21.49
C ALA A 38 4.23 24.09 -21.16
N THR A 39 3.21 24.04 -22.02
CA THR A 39 2.05 23.16 -21.81
C THR A 39 2.32 21.69 -22.15
N THR A 40 3.37 21.38 -22.91
CA THR A 40 3.76 20.00 -23.21
C THR A 40 4.71 19.39 -22.18
N LEU A 41 5.29 20.20 -21.28
CA LEU A 41 6.26 19.72 -20.26
C LEU A 41 5.61 19.22 -18.96
N PHE A 42 4.30 19.41 -18.77
CA PHE A 42 3.56 18.97 -17.59
C PHE A 42 2.45 17.95 -17.89
N ALA A 43 2.51 17.26 -18.99
CA ALA A 43 1.75 16.03 -19.12
C ALA A 43 2.46 15.00 -18.23
N GLU A 44 2.12 14.97 -16.94
CA GLU A 44 2.44 13.86 -16.05
C GLU A 44 2.04 12.58 -16.79
N LYS A 45 3.04 11.82 -17.23
CA LYS A 45 2.82 10.52 -17.84
C LYS A 45 2.27 9.63 -16.75
N LYS A 46 0.94 9.62 -16.60
CA LYS A 46 0.25 8.79 -15.62
C LYS A 46 0.76 7.38 -15.85
N ALA A 47 1.52 6.85 -14.89
CA ALA A 47 2.08 5.51 -15.01
C ALA A 47 0.92 4.57 -15.32
N ALA A 48 0.98 3.90 -16.45
CA ALA A 48 -0.04 2.95 -16.83
C ALA A 48 0.03 1.78 -15.85
N ILE A 49 -1.08 1.49 -15.17
CA ILE A 49 -1.23 0.24 -14.41
C ILE A 49 -1.25 -0.88 -15.44
N THR A 50 -0.27 -1.79 -15.37
CA THR A 50 -0.10 -2.85 -16.36
C THR A 50 -0.64 -4.20 -15.91
N HIS A 51 -1.18 -4.30 -14.68
CA HIS A 51 -1.79 -5.50 -14.12
C HIS A 51 -2.87 -5.13 -13.11
N SER A 52 -3.85 -6.00 -12.95
CA SER A 52 -4.88 -5.85 -11.93
C SER A 52 -4.35 -6.21 -10.54
N PHE A 53 -4.90 -5.61 -9.50
CA PHE A 53 -4.54 -5.94 -8.12
C PHE A 53 -5.75 -5.89 -7.18
N LEU A 54 -5.64 -6.63 -6.07
CA LEU A 54 -6.55 -6.58 -4.94
C LEU A 54 -5.98 -5.63 -3.89
N GLY A 55 -6.74 -4.57 -3.56
CA GLY A 55 -6.42 -3.65 -2.47
C GLY A 55 -7.32 -3.90 -1.26
N VAL A 56 -6.74 -3.92 -0.06
CA VAL A 56 -7.46 -4.08 1.21
C VAL A 56 -7.14 -2.94 2.17
N GLY A 57 -8.06 -2.59 3.05
CA GLY A 57 -7.83 -1.52 4.02
C GLY A 57 -8.89 -1.41 5.12
N LYS A 58 -8.56 -0.63 6.17
CA LYS A 58 -9.42 -0.39 7.34
C LYS A 58 -10.71 0.38 7.02
N ALA A 59 -10.69 1.24 6.01
CA ALA A 59 -11.81 2.14 5.70
C ALA A 59 -12.97 1.44 4.97
N ASN A 60 -13.32 0.21 5.37
CA ASN A 60 -14.37 -0.60 4.73
C ASN A 60 -14.16 -0.69 3.21
N ARG A 61 -12.92 -0.88 2.77
CA ARG A 61 -12.58 -0.90 1.34
C ARG A 61 -11.73 -2.10 1.01
N VAL A 62 -12.37 -3.07 0.41
CA VAL A 62 -11.69 -4.07 -0.38
C VAL A 62 -12.05 -3.81 -1.83
N VAL A 63 -11.06 -3.65 -2.70
CA VAL A 63 -11.26 -3.33 -4.11
C VAL A 63 -10.42 -4.22 -5.00
N ILE A 64 -10.93 -4.57 -6.17
CA ILE A 64 -10.12 -5.07 -7.28
C ILE A 64 -10.03 -3.95 -8.29
N VAL A 65 -8.81 -3.53 -8.60
CA VAL A 65 -8.51 -2.52 -9.61
C VAL A 65 -8.02 -3.25 -10.87
N GLY A 66 -8.59 -2.92 -12.01
CA GLY A 66 -8.21 -3.48 -13.29
C GLY A 66 -6.96 -2.84 -13.89
N GLU A 67 -6.47 -3.38 -14.99
CA GLU A 67 -5.32 -2.88 -15.74
C GLU A 67 -5.53 -1.44 -16.27
N ASP A 68 -6.79 -1.05 -16.44
CA ASP A 68 -7.20 0.32 -16.80
C ASP A 68 -7.19 1.31 -15.62
N GLY A 69 -6.78 0.86 -14.43
CA GLY A 69 -6.77 1.65 -13.20
C GLY A 69 -8.15 1.90 -12.58
N LYS A 70 -9.21 1.29 -13.13
CA LYS A 70 -10.56 1.47 -12.60
C LYS A 70 -10.92 0.40 -11.59
N VAL A 71 -11.74 0.78 -10.59
CA VAL A 71 -12.30 -0.16 -9.63
C VAL A 71 -13.33 -1.03 -10.33
N GLN A 72 -13.01 -2.31 -10.51
CA GLN A 72 -13.88 -3.30 -11.12
C GLN A 72 -14.79 -4.03 -10.12
N TRP A 73 -14.36 -4.09 -8.85
CA TRP A 73 -15.11 -4.74 -7.80
C TRP A 73 -14.83 -4.07 -6.45
N ARG A 74 -15.85 -4.06 -5.58
CA ARG A 74 -15.77 -3.51 -4.22
C ARG A 74 -16.54 -4.38 -3.25
N PHE A 75 -15.99 -4.48 -2.02
CA PHE A 75 -16.64 -5.09 -0.87
C PHE A 75 -16.45 -4.20 0.37
N ASP A 76 -17.52 -3.85 1.06
CA ASP A 76 -17.54 -2.80 2.09
C ASP A 76 -17.35 -3.42 3.49
N MET A 77 -16.23 -4.11 3.70
CA MET A 77 -15.75 -4.56 5.02
C MET A 77 -14.29 -4.23 5.23
N PRO A 78 -13.86 -3.93 6.48
CA PRO A 78 -12.46 -3.66 6.77
C PRO A 78 -11.65 -4.97 6.72
N ALA A 79 -10.57 -4.99 5.96
CA ALA A 79 -9.70 -6.14 5.84
C ALA A 79 -8.23 -5.74 5.91
N SER A 80 -7.39 -6.62 6.45
CA SER A 80 -5.94 -6.44 6.58
C SER A 80 -5.15 -7.23 5.53
N ASP A 81 -5.75 -8.28 4.96
CA ASP A 81 -5.11 -9.15 3.99
C ASP A 81 -6.17 -9.79 3.08
N GLY A 82 -5.79 -10.20 1.88
CA GLY A 82 -6.74 -10.80 0.96
C GLY A 82 -6.10 -11.49 -0.25
N TRP A 83 -6.86 -12.43 -0.82
CA TRP A 83 -6.47 -13.23 -1.97
C TRP A 83 -7.64 -13.38 -2.93
N VAL A 84 -7.38 -13.37 -4.22
CA VAL A 84 -8.32 -13.88 -5.21
C VAL A 84 -8.05 -15.36 -5.37
N LEU A 85 -9.05 -16.18 -5.06
CA LEU A 85 -8.95 -17.64 -5.14
C LEU A 85 -9.10 -18.16 -6.59
N PRO A 86 -8.65 -19.36 -6.90
CA PRO A 86 -8.77 -19.94 -8.24
C PRO A 86 -10.22 -20.02 -8.76
N ASN A 87 -11.22 -20.14 -7.85
CA ASN A 87 -12.64 -20.14 -8.20
C ASN A 87 -13.19 -18.72 -8.47
N GLY A 88 -12.35 -17.68 -8.37
CA GLY A 88 -12.70 -16.28 -8.55
C GLY A 88 -13.26 -15.59 -7.31
N ASN A 89 -13.52 -16.28 -6.21
CA ASN A 89 -13.93 -15.71 -4.93
C ASN A 89 -12.79 -14.93 -4.28
N VAL A 90 -13.13 -14.07 -3.33
CA VAL A 90 -12.15 -13.28 -2.57
C VAL A 90 -12.08 -13.78 -1.14
N LEU A 91 -10.90 -14.23 -0.72
CA LEU A 91 -10.60 -14.61 0.67
C LEU A 91 -10.02 -13.40 1.39
N LEU A 92 -10.53 -13.09 2.58
CA LEU A 92 -10.17 -11.89 3.34
C LEU A 92 -9.83 -12.23 4.80
N ALA A 93 -8.82 -11.57 5.34
CA ALA A 93 -8.62 -11.42 6.78
C ALA A 93 -9.32 -10.13 7.22
N LEU A 94 -10.40 -10.26 7.98
CA LEU A 94 -11.24 -9.13 8.41
C LEU A 94 -10.74 -8.60 9.75
N TYR A 95 -10.69 -7.27 9.87
CA TYR A 95 -10.59 -6.59 11.17
C TYR A 95 -11.86 -6.78 12.00
N GLY A 96 -11.76 -6.45 13.29
CA GLY A 96 -12.91 -6.42 14.18
C GLY A 96 -14.04 -5.55 13.63
N THR A 97 -15.22 -6.16 13.41
CA THR A 97 -16.41 -5.50 12.85
C THR A 97 -17.68 -6.26 13.25
N LYS A 98 -18.87 -5.72 12.90
CA LYS A 98 -20.15 -6.38 13.16
C LYS A 98 -20.16 -7.81 12.58
N GLY A 99 -20.45 -8.80 13.40
CA GLY A 99 -20.41 -10.23 13.06
C GLY A 99 -19.06 -10.91 13.26
N PHE A 100 -17.96 -10.12 13.36
CA PHE A 100 -16.59 -10.57 13.60
C PHE A 100 -15.91 -9.71 14.65
N PRO A 101 -16.34 -9.71 15.92
CA PRO A 101 -15.82 -8.79 16.94
C PRO A 101 -14.31 -8.90 17.17
N ASN A 102 -13.76 -10.09 16.98
CA ASN A 102 -12.33 -10.40 17.12
C ASN A 102 -11.62 -10.53 15.75
N GLY A 103 -12.20 -9.96 14.69
CA GLY A 103 -11.78 -10.24 13.34
C GLY A 103 -12.21 -11.63 12.87
N GLY A 104 -11.82 -12.00 11.68
CA GLY A 104 -12.14 -13.30 11.10
C GLY A 104 -11.53 -13.53 9.73
N VAL A 105 -11.75 -14.71 9.20
CA VAL A 105 -11.49 -15.03 7.81
C VAL A 105 -12.83 -15.18 7.09
N ALA A 106 -12.98 -14.59 5.92
CA ALA A 106 -14.19 -14.72 5.12
C ALA A 106 -13.86 -15.01 3.65
N GLU A 107 -14.55 -15.96 3.05
CA GLU A 107 -14.59 -16.14 1.61
C GLU A 107 -15.85 -15.46 1.08
N VAL A 108 -15.66 -14.53 0.16
CA VAL A 108 -16.72 -13.72 -0.45
C VAL A 108 -16.91 -14.17 -1.89
N ASP A 109 -18.12 -14.57 -2.24
CA ASP A 109 -18.50 -14.79 -3.64
C ASP A 109 -18.42 -13.46 -4.40
N ARG A 110 -17.58 -13.43 -5.43
CA ARG A 110 -17.27 -12.20 -6.16
C ARG A 110 -18.50 -11.62 -6.90
N LYS A 111 -19.40 -12.48 -7.37
CA LYS A 111 -20.57 -12.07 -8.17
C LYS A 111 -21.68 -11.53 -7.26
N THR A 112 -22.00 -12.27 -6.22
CA THR A 112 -23.14 -11.92 -5.31
C THR A 112 -22.74 -11.05 -4.16
N LYS A 113 -21.42 -10.88 -3.88
CA LYS A 113 -20.86 -10.19 -2.73
C LYS A 113 -21.33 -10.76 -1.37
N LYS A 114 -21.75 -12.01 -1.35
CA LYS A 114 -22.14 -12.70 -0.11
C LYS A 114 -20.94 -13.46 0.47
N ILE A 115 -20.84 -13.46 1.81
CA ILE A 115 -19.91 -14.35 2.51
C ILE A 115 -20.45 -15.76 2.39
N VAL A 116 -19.71 -16.65 1.73
CA VAL A 116 -20.08 -18.06 1.49
C VAL A 116 -19.40 -19.02 2.47
N TRP A 117 -18.34 -18.55 3.15
CA TRP A 117 -17.69 -19.26 4.22
C TRP A 117 -16.99 -18.27 5.15
N SER A 118 -16.90 -18.60 6.44
CA SER A 118 -16.14 -17.78 7.38
C SER A 118 -15.62 -18.55 8.59
N TYR A 119 -14.55 -18.03 9.18
CA TYR A 119 -14.01 -18.39 10.48
C TYR A 119 -13.99 -17.15 11.37
N LYS A 120 -14.46 -17.25 12.61
CA LYS A 120 -14.43 -16.16 13.60
C LYS A 120 -13.18 -16.26 14.47
N GLY A 121 -12.43 -15.17 14.58
CA GLY A 121 -11.26 -15.09 15.46
C GLY A 121 -11.61 -15.37 16.92
N GLN A 122 -10.74 -16.10 17.60
CA GLN A 122 -10.90 -16.49 19.01
C GLN A 122 -10.21 -15.53 19.97
N GLN A 123 -9.26 -14.72 19.48
CA GLN A 123 -8.54 -13.72 20.27
C GLN A 123 -8.97 -12.29 19.91
N LYS A 124 -8.05 -11.33 19.78
CA LYS A 124 -8.39 -9.92 19.58
C LYS A 124 -8.41 -9.48 18.11
N GLU A 125 -7.62 -10.12 17.26
CA GLU A 125 -7.47 -9.72 15.85
C GLU A 125 -7.05 -10.88 14.97
N ILE A 126 -7.57 -10.95 13.75
CA ILE A 126 -7.00 -11.71 12.65
C ILE A 126 -6.27 -10.72 11.76
N SER A 127 -4.95 -10.89 11.58
CA SER A 127 -4.15 -9.94 10.79
C SER A 127 -3.84 -10.42 9.38
N THR A 128 -3.74 -11.73 9.16
CA THR A 128 -3.41 -12.29 7.86
C THR A 128 -4.13 -13.59 7.57
N VAL A 129 -4.28 -13.89 6.29
CA VAL A 129 -4.73 -15.19 5.80
C VAL A 129 -3.96 -15.55 4.54
N GLN A 130 -3.58 -16.83 4.41
CA GLN A 130 -3.00 -17.39 3.18
C GLN A 130 -3.69 -18.71 2.84
N PRO A 131 -4.23 -18.88 1.62
CA PRO A 131 -4.74 -20.17 1.17
C PRO A 131 -3.56 -21.15 0.97
N LEU A 132 -3.69 -22.36 1.51
CA LEU A 132 -2.68 -23.44 1.42
C LEU A 132 -3.09 -24.55 0.44
N GLY A 133 -4.23 -24.42 -0.22
CA GLY A 133 -4.85 -25.50 -0.98
C GLY A 133 -5.70 -26.43 -0.10
N ASP A 134 -6.47 -27.32 -0.74
CA ASP A 134 -7.32 -28.36 -0.10
C ASP A 134 -8.24 -27.79 1.00
N GLY A 135 -8.72 -26.57 0.85
CA GLY A 135 -9.57 -25.91 1.85
C GLY A 135 -8.88 -25.63 3.19
N LYS A 136 -7.55 -25.51 3.19
CA LYS A 136 -6.75 -25.14 4.36
C LYS A 136 -6.26 -23.70 4.22
N TYR A 137 -6.17 -23.03 5.36
CA TYR A 137 -5.76 -21.62 5.44
C TYR A 137 -4.76 -21.43 6.58
N LEU A 138 -3.64 -20.76 6.30
CA LEU A 138 -2.73 -20.24 7.32
C LEU A 138 -3.25 -18.87 7.76
N VAL A 139 -3.37 -18.69 9.08
CA VAL A 139 -3.94 -17.48 9.69
C VAL A 139 -3.05 -17.01 10.83
N ALA A 140 -2.80 -15.70 10.90
CA ALA A 140 -2.23 -15.11 12.11
C ALA A 140 -3.35 -14.57 12.99
N GLU A 141 -3.48 -15.15 14.16
CA GLU A 141 -4.44 -14.77 15.20
C GLU A 141 -3.70 -14.11 16.36
N LEU A 142 -4.05 -12.87 16.63
CA LEU A 142 -3.31 -11.97 17.51
C LEU A 142 -4.10 -11.64 18.78
N GLY A 143 -3.37 -11.47 19.87
CA GLY A 143 -3.96 -11.19 21.16
C GLY A 143 -3.01 -11.54 22.32
N PRO A 144 -3.55 -12.01 23.46
CA PRO A 144 -2.73 -12.41 24.61
C PRO A 144 -1.71 -13.50 24.26
N GLU A 145 -2.05 -14.40 23.34
CA GLU A 145 -1.18 -15.46 22.85
C GLU A 145 -1.13 -15.43 21.31
N PRO A 146 -0.30 -14.56 20.72
CA PRO A 146 -0.19 -14.44 19.25
C PRO A 146 0.26 -15.76 18.66
N ARG A 147 -0.46 -16.23 17.64
CA ARG A 147 -0.22 -17.55 17.06
C ARG A 147 -0.44 -17.60 15.56
N ALA A 148 0.31 -18.47 14.89
CA ALA A 148 0.02 -18.94 13.55
C ALA A 148 -0.84 -20.21 13.67
N ILE A 149 -2.00 -20.24 13.04
CA ILE A 149 -2.86 -21.41 13.01
C ILE A 149 -3.13 -21.85 11.57
N VAL A 150 -3.26 -23.15 11.38
CA VAL A 150 -3.81 -23.71 10.13
C VAL A 150 -5.21 -24.20 10.43
N ILE A 151 -6.19 -23.66 9.73
CA ILE A 151 -7.60 -24.04 9.84
C ILE A 151 -8.09 -24.69 8.56
N ASN A 152 -9.14 -25.51 8.66
CA ASN A 152 -9.87 -26.06 7.50
C ASN A 152 -11.23 -25.38 7.30
N ARG A 153 -11.93 -25.74 6.24
CA ARG A 153 -13.28 -25.19 5.95
C ARG A 153 -14.36 -25.58 6.98
N ALA A 154 -14.13 -26.61 7.81
CA ALA A 154 -15.00 -26.91 8.95
C ALA A 154 -14.74 -25.98 10.16
N GLY A 155 -13.80 -25.03 10.05
CA GLY A 155 -13.39 -24.16 11.15
C GLY A 155 -12.51 -24.82 12.22
N LYS A 156 -12.07 -26.09 11.97
CA LYS A 156 -11.20 -26.82 12.89
C LYS A 156 -9.76 -26.31 12.75
N ILE A 157 -9.12 -26.00 13.89
CA ILE A 157 -7.68 -25.73 13.95
C ILE A 157 -6.94 -27.07 13.81
N LEU A 158 -6.16 -27.20 12.77
CA LEU A 158 -5.37 -28.39 12.45
C LEU A 158 -3.96 -28.31 13.04
N LYS A 159 -3.39 -27.09 13.09
CA LYS A 159 -2.07 -26.77 13.67
C LYS A 159 -2.14 -25.43 14.36
N SER A 160 -1.37 -25.29 15.41
CA SER A 160 -1.19 -24.02 16.14
C SER A 160 0.26 -23.89 16.58
N MET A 161 0.84 -22.71 16.37
CA MET A 161 2.21 -22.38 16.75
C MET A 161 2.23 -20.98 17.35
N VAL A 162 2.78 -20.81 18.54
CA VAL A 162 2.93 -19.51 19.18
C VAL A 162 3.98 -18.68 18.42
N LEU A 163 3.68 -17.40 18.17
CA LEU A 163 4.59 -16.46 17.57
C LEU A 163 5.46 -15.79 18.64
N ALA A 164 6.77 -15.88 18.50
CA ALA A 164 7.75 -15.28 19.40
C ALA A 164 7.87 -13.77 19.12
N CYS A 165 6.94 -12.97 19.63
CA CYS A 165 6.90 -11.52 19.46
C CYS A 165 6.43 -10.80 20.71
N GLN A 166 6.66 -9.49 20.80
CA GLN A 166 6.14 -8.65 21.87
C GLN A 166 4.61 -8.64 21.89
N LYS A 167 4.01 -8.66 23.09
CA LYS A 167 2.58 -8.95 23.30
C LYS A 167 1.71 -7.72 23.61
N GLN A 168 2.30 -6.52 23.80
CA GLN A 168 1.62 -5.35 24.37
C GLN A 168 0.42 -4.87 23.57
N ASN A 169 0.46 -4.98 22.24
CA ASN A 169 -0.60 -4.51 21.36
C ASN A 169 -0.86 -5.52 20.25
N ALA A 170 -2.01 -6.18 20.27
CA ALA A 170 -2.39 -7.19 19.28
C ALA A 170 -2.20 -6.67 17.83
N HIS A 171 -2.63 -5.45 17.56
CA HIS A 171 -2.52 -4.85 16.23
C HIS A 171 -1.08 -4.70 15.73
N MET A 172 -0.10 -4.68 16.64
CA MET A 172 1.31 -4.46 16.34
C MET A 172 2.16 -5.74 16.44
N GLN A 173 1.56 -6.89 16.76
CA GLN A 173 2.28 -8.14 16.98
C GLN A 173 2.89 -8.70 15.71
N THR A 174 2.10 -8.82 14.64
CA THR A 174 2.60 -9.26 13.32
C THR A 174 1.71 -8.81 12.18
N ARG A 175 2.29 -8.83 10.99
CA ARG A 175 1.63 -8.60 9.70
C ARG A 175 2.16 -9.62 8.69
N MET A 176 1.42 -9.83 7.61
CA MET A 176 1.89 -10.56 6.42
C MET A 176 2.58 -11.91 6.72
N LEU A 177 2.06 -12.67 7.71
CA LEU A 177 2.52 -14.05 7.95
C LEU A 177 2.35 -14.86 6.67
N ARG A 178 3.40 -15.58 6.25
CA ARG A 178 3.39 -16.43 5.04
C ARG A 178 4.11 -17.74 5.27
N MET A 179 3.64 -18.79 4.59
CA MET A 179 4.37 -20.04 4.45
C MET A 179 5.30 -19.94 3.26
N LEU A 180 6.56 -20.27 3.47
CA LEU A 180 7.60 -20.34 2.45
C LEU A 180 7.49 -21.66 1.66
N PRO A 181 8.11 -21.77 0.46
CA PRO A 181 8.12 -23.01 -0.31
C PRO A 181 8.73 -24.22 0.42
N ASN A 182 9.63 -23.99 1.38
CA ASN A 182 10.23 -25.03 2.22
C ASN A 182 9.33 -25.46 3.39
N GLY A 183 8.13 -24.89 3.52
CA GLY A 183 7.17 -25.15 4.59
C GLY A 183 7.36 -24.35 5.86
N ASN A 184 8.45 -23.61 6.01
CA ASN A 184 8.66 -22.70 7.15
C ASN A 184 7.70 -21.51 7.09
N TYR A 185 7.51 -20.83 8.22
CA TYR A 185 6.73 -19.61 8.26
C TYR A 185 7.65 -18.39 8.37
N ILE A 186 7.29 -17.31 7.69
CA ILE A 186 7.95 -16.01 7.84
C ILE A 186 6.94 -14.97 8.29
N ALA A 187 7.31 -14.18 9.29
CA ALA A 187 6.43 -13.16 9.86
C ALA A 187 7.20 -11.89 10.23
N PRO A 188 6.78 -10.72 9.74
CA PRO A 188 7.22 -9.43 10.26
C PRO A 188 6.59 -9.17 11.63
N HIS A 189 7.40 -8.81 12.63
CA HIS A 189 6.97 -8.41 13.96
C HIS A 189 7.27 -6.94 14.20
N LEU A 190 6.23 -6.11 14.24
CA LEU A 190 6.37 -4.67 14.20
C LEU A 190 7.12 -4.13 15.42
N LEU A 191 6.72 -4.57 16.62
CA LEU A 191 7.32 -4.12 17.89
C LEU A 191 8.70 -4.73 18.16
N ASP A 192 9.04 -5.81 17.47
CA ASP A 192 10.36 -6.44 17.56
C ASP A 192 11.34 -5.83 16.56
N PHE A 193 10.88 -5.00 15.61
CA PHE A 193 11.65 -4.49 14.48
C PHE A 193 12.42 -5.61 13.77
N ALA A 194 11.73 -6.72 13.51
CA ALA A 194 12.34 -7.89 12.91
C ALA A 194 11.37 -8.67 12.04
N VAL A 195 11.89 -9.30 11.01
CA VAL A 195 11.24 -10.38 10.28
C VAL A 195 11.82 -11.68 10.76
N LYS A 196 10.98 -12.63 11.20
CA LYS A 196 11.42 -13.92 11.75
C LYS A 196 10.95 -15.08 10.89
N GLU A 197 11.84 -16.05 10.69
CA GLU A 197 11.54 -17.35 10.09
C GLU A 197 11.37 -18.38 11.17
N TYR A 198 10.31 -19.20 11.07
CA TYR A 198 9.91 -20.19 12.07
C TYR A 198 9.86 -21.58 11.48
N GLU A 199 10.26 -22.57 12.27
CA GLU A 199 9.92 -23.97 12.06
C GLU A 199 8.51 -24.26 12.60
N PRO A 200 7.51 -24.58 11.75
CA PRO A 200 6.11 -24.68 12.20
C PRO A 200 5.84 -25.84 13.17
N ALA A 201 6.69 -26.86 13.19
CA ALA A 201 6.51 -28.03 14.05
C ALA A 201 6.81 -27.72 15.52
N THR A 202 7.81 -26.89 15.79
CA THR A 202 8.32 -26.60 17.12
C THR A 202 8.07 -25.16 17.55
N GLY A 203 7.79 -24.24 16.62
CA GLY A 203 7.73 -22.81 16.88
C GLY A 203 9.10 -22.15 17.04
N LYS A 204 10.19 -22.90 16.78
CA LYS A 204 11.56 -22.37 16.88
C LYS A 204 11.79 -21.28 15.86
N VAL A 205 12.34 -20.15 16.31
CA VAL A 205 12.87 -19.11 15.42
C VAL A 205 14.18 -19.61 14.82
N LEU A 206 14.20 -19.85 13.50
CA LEU A 206 15.38 -20.30 12.77
C LEU A 206 16.28 -19.14 12.39
N ARG A 207 15.67 -18.01 12.01
CA ARG A 207 16.36 -16.79 11.61
C ARG A 207 15.59 -15.57 12.09
N SER A 208 16.32 -14.52 12.39
CA SER A 208 15.75 -13.20 12.70
C SER A 208 16.53 -12.16 11.89
N PHE A 209 15.79 -11.39 11.10
CA PHE A 209 16.31 -10.31 10.27
C PHE A 209 15.89 -8.99 10.90
N PRO A 210 16.77 -8.30 11.64
CA PRO A 210 16.42 -7.02 12.23
C PRO A 210 16.16 -5.99 11.15
N THR A 211 15.16 -5.15 11.36
CA THR A 211 14.95 -3.94 10.57
C THR A 211 15.61 -2.77 11.28
N ASP A 212 16.11 -1.82 10.49
CA ASP A 212 16.83 -0.67 11.04
C ASP A 212 15.86 0.28 11.78
N ASP A 213 15.98 0.35 13.09
CA ASP A 213 15.18 1.25 13.91
C ASP A 213 15.73 2.68 13.97
N ARG A 214 17.03 2.92 13.68
CA ARG A 214 17.77 4.22 13.68
C ARG A 214 17.12 5.34 14.51
N GLY A 215 16.47 5.01 15.60
CA GLY A 215 15.73 5.96 16.41
C GLY A 215 14.45 6.51 15.77
N ARG A 216 14.01 5.96 14.65
CA ARG A 216 12.77 6.35 13.94
C ARG A 216 11.59 5.45 14.32
N ALA A 217 11.50 5.10 15.55
CA ALA A 217 10.70 4.06 16.20
C ALA A 217 9.28 3.76 15.69
N LYS A 218 8.76 4.47 14.71
CA LYS A 218 7.43 4.24 14.13
C LYS A 218 7.37 4.21 12.61
N ARG A 219 8.48 4.49 11.92
CA ARG A 219 8.48 4.58 10.44
C ARG A 219 9.09 3.38 9.73
N ASP A 220 9.90 2.60 10.43
CA ASP A 220 10.67 1.50 9.86
C ASP A 220 10.16 0.14 10.34
N TRP A 221 8.86 0.04 10.63
CA TRP A 221 8.23 -1.22 10.94
C TRP A 221 8.27 -2.16 9.74
N PRO A 222 8.60 -3.43 9.95
CA PRO A 222 8.54 -4.44 8.88
C PRO A 222 7.08 -4.69 8.48
N PHE A 223 6.77 -4.45 7.22
CA PHE A 223 5.44 -4.72 6.65
C PHE A 223 5.53 -5.78 5.57
#